data_2b44dbb432faa6c7e1101efa56ec3b1b
#
_entry.id   2b44dbb432faa6c7e1101efa56ec3b1b
#
_cell.length_a   1.000
_cell.length_b   1.000
_cell.length_c   1.000
_cell.angle_alpha   90.00
_cell.angle_beta   90.00
_cell.angle_gamma   90.00
#
_symmetry.space_group_name_H-M   'P 1'
#
loop_
_entity.id
_entity.type
_entity.pdbx_description
1 polymer ?
#
loop_
_entity_poly.entity_id
_entity_poly.type
_entity_poly.pdbx_seq_one_letter_code
_entity_poly.pdbx_strand_id
1 'polypeptide(L)'
;MNHLHRMAADPWSTNEVHCLGVAAGWPCRERRHSCYLYRLGAQWVMVDCGAGSSGAWREAGLGPDDLDHLFLSHQHSDHVGGFSMLIQGFWVEKRRKPLTVHAPAGAIPLLRAWLEATILFDELIGFPIVWQPLESGISNECGDSSVTPFPTTHLSGLERGFGARHEGTPFSAFSFSIRTGGLRLAHTADIGAVADLEPLLAEPLDLMVCELAHVDADELLARLASARIGELVLVHLERRWWDDRVALLRMAGERLPGVRCSVARDGDRYRIGG
;
A
#
# COMPACT_ATOMS: atom_id res chain seq x y z
N MET A 1 -8.17 -23.85 -38.28
CA MET A 1 -8.89 -24.04 -37.01
C MET A 1 -8.72 -22.77 -36.21
N ASN A 2 -9.76 -21.92 -36.23
CA ASN A 2 -9.73 -20.62 -35.56
C ASN A 2 -9.89 -20.81 -34.04
N HIS A 3 -8.85 -20.65 -33.27
CA HIS A 3 -8.95 -20.44 -31.82
C HIS A 3 -9.41 -19.00 -31.57
N LEU A 4 -10.72 -18.80 -31.55
CA LEU A 4 -11.33 -17.66 -30.86
C LEU A 4 -10.98 -17.79 -29.37
N HIS A 5 -9.93 -17.12 -28.91
CA HIS A 5 -9.76 -16.81 -27.50
C HIS A 5 -10.98 -15.95 -27.12
N ARG A 6 -11.95 -16.57 -26.46
CA ARG A 6 -12.93 -15.84 -25.67
C ARG A 6 -12.12 -15.07 -24.64
N MET A 7 -11.99 -13.77 -24.82
CA MET A 7 -11.55 -12.88 -23.74
C MET A 7 -12.57 -13.10 -22.61
N ALA A 8 -12.16 -13.79 -21.56
CA ALA A 8 -12.92 -13.80 -20.33
C ALA A 8 -13.08 -12.33 -19.92
N ALA A 9 -14.28 -11.91 -19.55
CA ALA A 9 -14.49 -10.57 -19.02
C ALA A 9 -13.52 -10.36 -17.86
N ASP A 10 -12.85 -9.21 -17.82
CA ASP A 10 -11.96 -8.86 -16.72
C ASP A 10 -12.74 -9.00 -15.40
N PRO A 11 -12.32 -9.88 -14.48
CA PRO A 11 -13.05 -10.11 -13.23
C PRO A 11 -12.90 -8.92 -12.25
N TRP A 12 -12.12 -7.91 -12.61
CA TRP A 12 -11.84 -6.73 -11.80
C TRP A 12 -12.67 -5.53 -12.25
N SER A 13 -13.22 -4.80 -11.29
CA SER A 13 -13.83 -3.51 -11.59
C SER A 13 -12.73 -2.48 -11.88
N THR A 14 -13.09 -1.41 -12.60
CA THR A 14 -12.12 -0.40 -13.05
C THR A 14 -11.53 0.46 -11.93
N ASN A 15 -12.18 0.48 -10.75
CA ASN A 15 -11.69 1.20 -9.58
C ASN A 15 -12.00 0.36 -8.33
N GLU A 16 -10.99 -0.34 -7.82
CA GLU A 16 -11.11 -1.10 -6.57
C GLU A 16 -9.76 -1.23 -5.87
N VAL A 17 -9.79 -1.49 -4.57
CA VAL A 17 -8.64 -1.93 -3.78
C VAL A 17 -8.83 -3.37 -3.34
N HIS A 18 -7.79 -4.17 -3.50
CA HIS A 18 -7.70 -5.53 -3.03
C HIS A 18 -6.63 -5.61 -1.93
N CYS A 19 -7.05 -5.96 -0.73
CA CYS A 19 -6.17 -6.13 0.43
C CYS A 19 -5.47 -7.48 0.34
N LEU A 20 -4.28 -7.55 -0.22
CA LEU A 20 -3.51 -8.80 -0.38
C LEU A 20 -2.85 -9.23 0.93
N GLY A 21 -2.56 -8.28 1.81
CA GLY A 21 -2.00 -8.49 3.14
C GLY A 21 -2.28 -7.29 4.03
N VAL A 22 -2.78 -7.54 5.24
CA VAL A 22 -3.26 -6.49 6.16
C VAL A 22 -2.67 -6.58 7.57
N ALA A 23 -1.70 -7.48 7.81
CA ALA A 23 -1.07 -7.61 9.11
C ALA A 23 -0.12 -6.45 9.39
N ALA A 24 -0.03 -6.06 10.66
CA ALA A 24 0.99 -5.19 11.21
C ALA A 24 2.34 -5.92 11.36
N GLY A 25 3.38 -5.24 11.87
CA GLY A 25 4.77 -5.71 11.93
C GLY A 25 5.02 -7.07 12.58
N TRP A 26 4.06 -7.59 13.36
CA TRP A 26 4.19 -8.92 13.96
C TRP A 26 3.72 -10.02 12.99
N PRO A 27 4.58 -11.01 12.64
CA PRO A 27 4.17 -12.14 11.81
C PRO A 27 3.04 -12.93 12.47
N CYS A 28 1.99 -13.21 11.72
CA CYS A 28 0.88 -14.03 12.19
C CYS A 28 0.53 -15.09 11.14
N ARG A 29 -0.11 -16.16 11.59
CA ARG A 29 -0.40 -17.33 10.76
C ARG A 29 -1.46 -17.05 9.69
N GLU A 30 -2.44 -16.22 10.02
CA GLU A 30 -3.66 -16.06 9.22
C GLU A 30 -3.61 -14.83 8.30
N ARG A 31 -2.56 -14.03 8.36
CA ARG A 31 -2.48 -12.76 7.63
C ARG A 31 -1.07 -12.51 7.10
N ARG A 32 -1.01 -11.95 5.91
CA ARG A 32 0.22 -11.47 5.27
C ARG A 32 0.46 -10.02 5.66
N HIS A 33 1.70 -9.60 5.57
CA HIS A 33 2.09 -8.22 5.83
C HIS A 33 1.61 -7.27 4.74
N SER A 34 1.71 -5.97 5.00
CA SER A 34 1.17 -4.88 4.20
C SER A 34 1.39 -5.05 2.71
N CYS A 35 0.30 -5.23 1.96
CA CYS A 35 0.29 -5.33 0.52
C CYS A 35 -1.11 -5.00 0.00
N TYR A 36 -1.26 -3.88 -0.69
CA TYR A 36 -2.54 -3.38 -1.16
C TYR A 36 -2.48 -3.14 -2.66
N LEU A 37 -3.38 -3.76 -3.40
CA LEU A 37 -3.40 -3.67 -4.85
C LEU A 37 -4.61 -2.85 -5.30
N TYR A 38 -4.34 -1.77 -6.01
CA TYR A 38 -5.34 -0.88 -6.58
C TYR A 38 -5.48 -1.13 -8.07
N ARG A 39 -6.70 -1.35 -8.54
CA ARG A 39 -7.05 -1.19 -9.95
C ARG A 39 -7.52 0.24 -10.14
N LEU A 40 -6.77 1.05 -10.88
CA LEU A 40 -7.05 2.46 -11.15
C LEU A 40 -7.25 2.63 -12.66
N GLY A 41 -8.49 2.53 -13.12
CA GLY A 41 -8.78 2.46 -14.56
C GLY A 41 -8.09 1.25 -15.20
N ALA A 42 -7.14 1.51 -16.12
CA ALA A 42 -6.36 0.47 -16.78
C ALA A 42 -5.09 0.05 -16.02
N GLN A 43 -4.70 0.79 -14.98
CA GLN A 43 -3.43 0.57 -14.27
C GLN A 43 -3.58 -0.31 -13.04
N TRP A 44 -2.54 -1.12 -12.80
CA TRP A 44 -2.37 -1.85 -11.55
C TRP A 44 -1.29 -1.18 -10.71
N VAL A 45 -1.69 -0.70 -9.55
CA VAL A 45 -0.82 0.03 -8.61
C VAL A 45 -0.79 -0.76 -7.30
N MET A 46 0.39 -1.18 -6.86
CA MET A 46 0.58 -1.82 -5.56
C MET A 46 1.15 -0.82 -4.57
N VAL A 47 0.59 -0.76 -3.37
CA VAL A 47 1.16 -0.04 -2.23
C VAL A 47 1.67 -1.07 -1.24
N ASP A 48 2.95 -1.00 -0.96
CA ASP A 48 3.76 -1.89 -0.16
C ASP A 48 3.82 -3.34 -0.66
N CYS A 49 4.88 -4.03 -0.27
CA CYS A 49 5.20 -5.38 -0.69
C CYS A 49 5.78 -6.17 0.48
N GLY A 50 4.99 -6.33 1.54
CA GLY A 50 5.37 -7.08 2.74
C GLY A 50 5.53 -8.57 2.50
N ALA A 51 5.92 -9.30 3.52
CA ALA A 51 6.13 -10.73 3.41
C ALA A 51 4.84 -11.47 3.02
N GLY A 52 4.93 -12.33 2.00
CA GLY A 52 3.80 -13.09 1.44
C GLY A 52 3.16 -12.46 0.19
N SER A 53 3.56 -11.25 -0.22
CA SER A 53 2.98 -10.53 -1.36
C SER A 53 3.06 -11.30 -2.67
N SER A 54 4.15 -12.00 -2.96
CA SER A 54 4.29 -12.79 -4.20
C SER A 54 3.28 -13.93 -4.30
N GLY A 55 3.01 -14.62 -3.18
CA GLY A 55 1.96 -15.64 -3.10
C GLY A 55 0.57 -15.04 -3.29
N ALA A 56 0.28 -13.94 -2.60
CA ALA A 56 -0.99 -13.22 -2.70
C ALA A 56 -1.25 -12.68 -4.12
N TRP A 57 -0.22 -12.18 -4.80
CA TRP A 57 -0.27 -11.79 -6.21
C TRP A 57 -0.76 -12.94 -7.10
N ARG A 58 -0.20 -14.13 -6.91
CA ARG A 58 -0.60 -15.34 -7.66
C ARG A 58 -2.02 -15.78 -7.35
N GLU A 59 -2.42 -15.73 -6.09
CA GLU A 59 -3.79 -16.04 -5.67
C GLU A 59 -4.82 -15.07 -6.25
N ALA A 60 -4.43 -13.80 -6.46
CA ALA A 60 -5.26 -12.80 -7.13
C ALA A 60 -5.47 -13.11 -8.63
N GLY A 61 -4.76 -14.09 -9.21
CA GLY A 61 -4.89 -14.52 -10.60
C GLY A 61 -4.19 -13.60 -11.60
N LEU A 62 -3.27 -12.74 -11.13
CA LEU A 62 -2.55 -11.77 -11.96
C LEU A 62 -1.28 -12.36 -12.56
N GLY A 63 -0.98 -11.94 -13.77
CA GLY A 63 0.22 -12.32 -14.51
C GLY A 63 1.42 -11.43 -14.22
N PRO A 64 2.62 -11.82 -14.65
CA PRO A 64 3.85 -11.08 -14.36
C PRO A 64 3.88 -9.68 -14.98
N ASP A 65 3.15 -9.44 -16.06
CA ASP A 65 3.13 -8.15 -16.78
C ASP A 65 1.98 -7.22 -16.33
N ASP A 66 1.12 -7.64 -15.39
CA ASP A 66 -0.04 -6.83 -15.00
C ASP A 66 0.35 -5.65 -14.11
N LEU A 67 1.32 -5.79 -13.21
CA LEU A 67 1.72 -4.70 -12.32
C LEU A 67 2.42 -3.57 -13.07
N ASP A 68 1.89 -2.35 -12.96
CA ASP A 68 2.46 -1.15 -13.60
C ASP A 68 3.36 -0.37 -12.63
N HIS A 69 2.88 -0.14 -11.40
CA HIS A 69 3.53 0.68 -10.40
C HIS A 69 3.54 -0.02 -9.04
N LEU A 70 4.68 0.06 -8.35
CA LEU A 70 4.85 -0.34 -6.96
C LEU A 70 5.29 0.87 -6.15
N PHE A 71 4.50 1.26 -5.14
CA PHE A 71 4.81 2.31 -4.19
C PHE A 71 5.24 1.67 -2.87
N LEU A 72 6.46 1.93 -2.43
CA LEU A 72 6.98 1.49 -1.15
C LEU A 72 6.96 2.68 -0.18
N SER A 73 6.12 2.61 0.84
CA SER A 73 5.88 3.70 1.78
C SER A 73 7.11 4.00 2.63
N HIS A 74 7.74 2.97 3.18
CA HIS A 74 8.95 3.02 4.00
C HIS A 74 9.62 1.63 4.04
N GLN A 75 10.70 1.45 4.84
CA GLN A 75 11.57 0.28 4.75
C GLN A 75 11.40 -0.76 5.87
N HIS A 76 10.40 -0.68 6.71
CA HIS A 76 10.13 -1.78 7.64
C HIS A 76 9.84 -3.08 6.89
N SER A 77 10.27 -4.20 7.46
CA SER A 77 10.21 -5.52 6.80
C SER A 77 8.79 -5.95 6.44
N ASP A 78 7.81 -5.53 7.19
CA ASP A 78 6.40 -5.80 6.93
C ASP A 78 5.81 -4.97 5.78
N HIS A 79 6.57 -4.00 5.25
CA HIS A 79 6.22 -3.21 4.06
C HIS A 79 7.08 -3.55 2.82
N VAL A 80 8.30 -4.04 3.00
CA VAL A 80 9.20 -4.34 1.87
C VAL A 80 9.69 -5.78 1.82
N GLY A 81 9.44 -6.61 2.86
CA GLY A 81 10.03 -7.93 3.01
C GLY A 81 9.71 -8.95 1.90
N GLY A 82 8.66 -8.72 1.12
CA GLY A 82 8.30 -9.54 -0.05
C GLY A 82 8.90 -9.06 -1.37
N PHE A 83 9.58 -7.90 -1.39
CA PHE A 83 9.98 -7.24 -2.63
C PHE A 83 10.90 -8.09 -3.50
N SER A 84 12.00 -8.63 -2.97
CA SER A 84 12.92 -9.47 -3.76
C SER A 84 12.25 -10.73 -4.29
N MET A 85 11.36 -11.36 -3.51
CA MET A 85 10.59 -12.53 -3.96
C MET A 85 9.58 -12.18 -5.05
N LEU A 86 8.98 -10.99 -5.03
CA LEU A 86 8.08 -10.54 -6.11
C LEU A 86 8.87 -10.34 -7.41
N ILE A 87 10.02 -9.66 -7.35
CA ILE A 87 10.90 -9.46 -8.51
C ILE A 87 11.41 -10.81 -9.06
N GLN A 88 11.82 -11.74 -8.19
CA GLN A 88 12.20 -13.10 -8.60
C GLN A 88 11.04 -13.82 -9.28
N GLY A 89 9.83 -13.72 -8.75
CA GLY A 89 8.63 -14.31 -9.36
C GLY A 89 8.39 -13.78 -10.77
N PHE A 90 8.48 -12.45 -10.94
CA PHE A 90 8.34 -11.80 -12.26
C PHE A 90 9.42 -12.24 -13.25
N TRP A 91 10.67 -12.37 -12.81
CA TRP A 91 11.75 -12.91 -13.62
C TRP A 91 11.50 -14.36 -14.06
N VAL A 92 11.16 -15.24 -13.13
CA VAL A 92 10.89 -16.66 -13.41
C VAL A 92 9.72 -16.81 -14.38
N GLU A 93 8.69 -16.00 -14.26
CA GLU A 93 7.52 -15.99 -15.14
C GLU A 93 7.70 -15.17 -16.43
N LYS A 94 8.93 -14.68 -16.67
CA LYS A 94 9.30 -14.00 -17.92
C LYS A 94 8.59 -12.68 -18.16
N ARG A 95 8.42 -11.87 -17.10
CA ARG A 95 7.96 -10.48 -17.24
C ARG A 95 8.76 -9.77 -18.35
N ARG A 96 8.06 -8.96 -19.15
CA ARG A 96 8.64 -8.14 -20.22
C ARG A 96 8.38 -6.64 -20.02
N LYS A 97 7.27 -6.31 -19.39
CA LYS A 97 6.85 -4.93 -19.17
C LYS A 97 7.76 -4.26 -18.12
N PRO A 98 8.19 -3.01 -18.33
CA PRO A 98 8.84 -2.26 -17.27
C PRO A 98 8.00 -2.21 -15.99
N LEU A 99 8.66 -2.22 -14.83
CA LEU A 99 8.04 -2.00 -13.53
C LEU A 99 8.53 -0.67 -13.00
N THR A 100 7.62 0.27 -12.71
CA THR A 100 8.00 1.51 -12.02
C THR A 100 7.90 1.29 -10.51
N VAL A 101 9.02 1.48 -9.80
CA VAL A 101 9.11 1.37 -8.35
C VAL A 101 9.34 2.75 -7.75
N HIS A 102 8.35 3.22 -7.00
CA HIS A 102 8.39 4.48 -6.28
C HIS A 102 8.77 4.19 -4.82
N ALA A 103 9.80 4.86 -4.31
CA ALA A 103 10.28 4.65 -2.95
C ALA A 103 10.90 5.93 -2.37
N PRO A 104 11.05 6.04 -1.04
CA PRO A 104 11.84 7.12 -0.45
C PRO A 104 13.21 7.20 -1.12
N ALA A 105 13.67 8.39 -1.48
CA ALA A 105 14.88 8.58 -2.28
C ALA A 105 16.10 7.84 -1.72
N GLY A 106 16.31 7.93 -0.39
CA GLY A 106 17.40 7.23 0.28
C GLY A 106 17.24 5.70 0.35
N ALA A 107 16.03 5.17 0.12
CA ALA A 107 15.77 3.74 0.11
C ALA A 107 16.19 3.07 -1.20
N ILE A 108 16.13 3.80 -2.31
CA ILE A 108 16.38 3.26 -3.65
C ILE A 108 17.75 2.57 -3.75
N PRO A 109 18.87 3.18 -3.32
CA PRO A 109 20.17 2.50 -3.37
C PRO A 109 20.22 1.20 -2.54
N LEU A 110 19.54 1.17 -1.39
CA LEU A 110 19.49 0.02 -0.50
C LEU A 110 18.65 -1.12 -1.09
N LEU A 111 17.51 -0.79 -1.70
CA LEU A 111 16.65 -1.77 -2.39
C LEU A 111 17.36 -2.39 -3.60
N ARG A 112 18.10 -1.59 -4.36
CA ARG A 112 18.94 -2.09 -5.46
C ARG A 112 20.04 -3.02 -4.95
N ALA A 113 20.79 -2.60 -3.93
CA ALA A 113 21.81 -3.44 -3.31
C ALA A 113 21.23 -4.75 -2.75
N TRP A 114 20.00 -4.72 -2.24
CA TRP A 114 19.32 -5.94 -1.80
C TRP A 114 18.98 -6.88 -2.96
N LEU A 115 18.50 -6.37 -4.10
CA LEU A 115 18.31 -7.19 -5.29
C LEU A 115 19.63 -7.82 -5.75
N GLU A 116 20.71 -7.04 -5.81
CA GLU A 116 22.05 -7.55 -6.13
C GLU A 116 22.51 -8.62 -5.13
N ALA A 117 22.32 -8.41 -3.83
CA ALA A 117 22.67 -9.37 -2.78
C ALA A 117 21.87 -10.69 -2.88
N THR A 118 20.69 -10.64 -3.49
CA THR A 118 19.85 -11.83 -3.77
C THR A 118 20.00 -12.34 -5.20
N ILE A 119 21.05 -11.89 -5.92
CA ILE A 119 21.41 -12.34 -7.29
C ILE A 119 20.32 -12.01 -8.33
N LEU A 120 19.61 -10.91 -8.13
CA LEU A 120 18.61 -10.38 -9.06
C LEU A 120 19.17 -9.16 -9.80
N PHE A 121 20.18 -9.40 -10.65
CA PHE A 121 20.84 -8.36 -11.44
C PHE A 121 19.94 -7.85 -12.56
N ASP A 122 20.04 -6.58 -12.91
CA ASP A 122 19.27 -5.96 -14.00
C ASP A 122 19.40 -6.77 -15.32
N GLU A 123 20.61 -7.27 -15.62
CA GLU A 123 20.87 -8.09 -16.82
C GLU A 123 20.22 -9.48 -16.75
N LEU A 124 19.99 -10.02 -15.56
CA LEU A 124 19.41 -11.34 -15.34
C LEU A 124 17.89 -11.32 -15.40
N ILE A 125 17.26 -10.34 -14.73
CA ILE A 125 15.80 -10.32 -14.56
C ILE A 125 15.06 -10.12 -15.88
N GLY A 126 15.69 -9.44 -16.86
CA GLY A 126 15.22 -9.35 -18.25
C GLY A 126 14.05 -8.41 -18.48
N PHE A 127 13.71 -7.54 -17.50
CA PHE A 127 12.78 -6.44 -17.62
C PHE A 127 13.32 -5.20 -16.88
N PRO A 128 13.05 -3.99 -17.36
CA PRO A 128 13.52 -2.77 -16.68
C PRO A 128 12.77 -2.52 -15.36
N ILE A 129 13.50 -2.17 -14.30
CA ILE A 129 12.96 -1.53 -13.11
C ILE A 129 13.25 -0.03 -13.21
N VAL A 130 12.19 0.77 -13.30
CA VAL A 130 12.28 2.23 -13.35
C VAL A 130 12.12 2.76 -11.93
N TRP A 131 13.20 3.26 -11.35
CA TRP A 131 13.20 3.80 -9.99
C TRP A 131 12.79 5.26 -9.96
N GLN A 132 11.78 5.58 -9.15
CA GLN A 132 11.26 6.94 -8.98
C GLN A 132 11.30 7.33 -7.49
N PRO A 133 12.02 8.40 -7.12
CA PRO A 133 11.98 8.89 -5.75
C PRO A 133 10.60 9.48 -5.42
N LEU A 134 10.12 9.20 -4.20
CA LEU A 134 8.95 9.87 -3.66
C LEU A 134 9.33 11.27 -3.19
N GLU A 135 8.62 12.28 -3.69
CA GLU A 135 8.78 13.68 -3.30
C GLU A 135 7.46 14.19 -2.73
N SER A 136 7.52 14.80 -1.54
CA SER A 136 6.33 15.30 -0.82
C SER A 136 5.48 16.22 -1.67
N GLY A 137 4.21 15.90 -1.82
CA GLY A 137 3.24 16.70 -2.56
C GLY A 137 3.37 16.66 -4.08
N ILE A 138 4.36 15.91 -4.63
CA ILE A 138 4.53 15.78 -6.07
C ILE A 138 3.76 14.53 -6.55
N SER A 139 2.82 14.74 -7.47
CA SER A 139 2.02 13.66 -8.04
C SER A 139 2.83 12.78 -8.98
N ASN A 140 2.67 11.47 -8.84
CA ASN A 140 3.20 10.46 -9.74
C ASN A 140 2.06 9.96 -10.62
N GLU A 141 2.19 10.15 -11.93
CA GLU A 141 1.15 9.76 -12.88
C GLU A 141 1.13 8.24 -13.09
N CYS A 142 -0.07 7.66 -13.03
CA CYS A 142 -0.35 6.24 -13.25
C CYS A 142 -1.47 6.12 -14.29
N GLY A 143 -1.15 6.33 -15.57
CA GLY A 143 -2.14 6.49 -16.65
C GLY A 143 -3.02 7.71 -16.42
N ASP A 144 -4.36 7.51 -16.38
CA ASP A 144 -5.34 8.58 -16.10
C ASP A 144 -5.55 8.82 -14.59
N SER A 145 -4.72 8.21 -13.76
CA SER A 145 -4.77 8.29 -12.30
C SER A 145 -3.47 8.88 -11.76
N SER A 146 -3.47 9.34 -10.51
CA SER A 146 -2.27 9.88 -9.89
C SER A 146 -2.17 9.48 -8.42
N VAL A 147 -0.92 9.34 -7.94
CA VAL A 147 -0.59 9.02 -6.54
C VAL A 147 0.35 10.09 -6.01
N THR A 148 -0.08 10.82 -4.99
CA THR A 148 0.68 11.91 -4.37
C THR A 148 1.13 11.49 -2.98
N PRO A 149 2.44 11.38 -2.70
CA PRO A 149 2.97 11.04 -1.39
C PRO A 149 2.98 12.24 -0.46
N PHE A 150 2.72 11.99 0.83
CA PHE A 150 2.88 12.95 1.93
C PHE A 150 3.70 12.30 3.04
N PRO A 151 4.70 12.99 3.62
CA PRO A 151 5.52 12.42 4.67
C PRO A 151 4.71 12.15 5.94
N THR A 152 5.05 11.07 6.64
CA THR A 152 4.52 10.76 7.97
C THR A 152 5.64 10.82 9.01
N THR A 153 5.26 10.98 10.27
CA THR A 153 6.20 11.03 11.40
C THR A 153 6.53 9.65 11.96
N HIS A 154 6.09 8.57 11.30
CA HIS A 154 6.25 7.18 11.76
C HIS A 154 7.69 6.84 12.17
N LEU A 155 8.68 7.21 11.37
CA LEU A 155 10.10 6.92 11.63
C LEU A 155 10.84 8.01 12.43
N SER A 156 10.20 9.14 12.73
CA SER A 156 10.87 10.28 13.40
C SER A 156 11.41 9.95 14.78
N GLY A 157 10.76 9.04 15.52
CA GLY A 157 11.23 8.57 16.82
C GLY A 157 12.52 7.77 16.70
N LEU A 158 12.61 6.89 15.71
CA LEU A 158 13.80 6.10 15.41
C LEU A 158 14.94 6.98 14.91
N GLU A 159 14.65 7.94 14.04
CA GLU A 159 15.64 8.91 13.56
C GLU A 159 16.29 9.68 14.71
N ARG A 160 15.48 10.23 15.63
CA ARG A 160 16.01 10.94 16.83
C ARG A 160 16.86 10.02 17.73
N GLY A 161 16.47 8.76 17.88
CA GLY A 161 17.17 7.81 18.76
C GLY A 161 18.43 7.20 18.14
N PHE A 162 18.46 7.04 16.83
CA PHE A 162 19.46 6.21 16.14
C PHE A 162 20.16 6.89 14.97
N GLY A 163 19.60 7.95 14.39
CA GLY A 163 20.10 8.57 13.15
C GLY A 163 21.58 8.93 13.19
N ALA A 164 22.03 9.51 14.28
CA ALA A 164 23.47 9.89 14.42
C ALA A 164 24.45 8.69 14.41
N ARG A 165 23.96 7.48 14.66
CA ARG A 165 24.77 6.24 14.66
C ARG A 165 24.61 5.42 13.38
N HIS A 166 23.63 5.76 12.57
CA HIS A 166 23.27 5.05 11.33
C HIS A 166 23.18 6.06 10.19
N GLU A 167 24.26 6.78 9.95
CA GLU A 167 24.37 7.72 8.84
C GLU A 167 24.09 7.02 7.50
N GLY A 168 23.22 7.62 6.69
CA GLY A 168 22.78 7.05 5.41
C GLY A 168 21.58 6.10 5.50
N THR A 169 21.07 5.76 6.70
CA THR A 169 19.78 5.09 6.83
C THR A 169 18.67 6.12 6.61
N PRO A 170 17.80 5.94 5.61
CA PRO A 170 16.71 6.86 5.37
C PRO A 170 15.55 6.59 6.36
N PHE A 171 15.23 7.56 7.18
CA PHE A 171 14.09 7.53 8.11
C PHE A 171 12.88 8.26 7.51
N SER A 172 12.55 7.93 6.27
CA SER A 172 11.44 8.55 5.56
C SER A 172 10.28 7.55 5.42
N ALA A 173 9.07 8.00 5.76
CA ALA A 173 7.83 7.25 5.57
C ALA A 173 6.79 8.16 4.91
N PHE A 174 5.90 7.57 4.09
CA PHE A 174 4.90 8.29 3.32
C PHE A 174 3.53 7.64 3.40
N SER A 175 2.51 8.49 3.44
CA SER A 175 1.13 8.20 3.12
C SER A 175 0.82 8.66 1.69
N PHE A 176 -0.33 8.25 1.13
CA PHE A 176 -0.66 8.49 -0.27
C PHE A 176 -2.08 9.03 -0.44
N SER A 177 -2.22 10.13 -1.20
CA SER A 177 -3.49 10.54 -1.79
C SER A 177 -3.55 10.00 -3.21
N ILE A 178 -4.65 9.33 -3.57
CA ILE A 178 -4.84 8.69 -4.87
C ILE A 178 -6.04 9.35 -5.54
N ARG A 179 -5.90 9.72 -6.82
CA ARG A 179 -6.98 10.25 -7.64
C ARG A 179 -7.19 9.39 -8.88
N THR A 180 -8.44 9.03 -9.16
CA THR A 180 -8.81 8.20 -10.32
C THR A 180 -10.26 8.46 -10.72
N GLY A 181 -10.53 8.73 -12.00
CA GLY A 181 -11.89 8.85 -12.53
C GLY A 181 -12.80 9.83 -11.76
N GLY A 182 -12.25 10.92 -11.21
CA GLY A 182 -12.97 11.88 -10.37
C GLY A 182 -13.11 11.47 -8.91
N LEU A 183 -12.70 10.27 -8.54
CA LEU A 183 -12.71 9.75 -7.16
C LEU A 183 -11.41 10.11 -6.44
N ARG A 184 -11.49 10.23 -5.12
CA ARG A 184 -10.34 10.52 -4.26
C ARG A 184 -10.23 9.54 -3.11
N LEU A 185 -9.07 8.92 -2.99
CA LEU A 185 -8.76 7.97 -1.93
C LEU A 185 -7.57 8.44 -1.10
N ALA A 186 -7.50 7.87 0.11
CA ALA A 186 -6.31 7.97 0.94
C ALA A 186 -5.83 6.57 1.35
N HIS A 187 -4.52 6.38 1.37
CA HIS A 187 -3.85 5.23 1.95
C HIS A 187 -2.80 5.73 2.94
N THR A 188 -2.99 5.45 4.23
CA THR A 188 -2.12 6.03 5.25
C THR A 188 -0.74 5.39 5.28
N ALA A 189 -0.60 4.11 4.89
CA ALA A 189 0.52 3.28 5.32
C ALA A 189 0.71 3.47 6.83
N ASP A 190 1.95 3.55 7.34
CA ASP A 190 2.20 3.75 8.76
C ASP A 190 2.36 5.24 9.09
N ILE A 191 1.60 5.70 10.09
CA ILE A 191 1.64 7.06 10.60
C ILE A 191 2.27 7.10 12.00
N GLY A 192 2.93 8.19 12.34
CA GLY A 192 3.49 8.38 13.68
C GLY A 192 2.58 9.18 14.61
N ALA A 193 1.63 9.91 14.06
CA ALA A 193 0.64 10.69 14.79
C ALA A 193 -0.60 10.92 13.93
N VAL A 194 -1.74 11.16 14.57
CA VAL A 194 -3.00 11.50 13.88
C VAL A 194 -2.88 12.76 13.02
N ALA A 195 -1.98 13.68 13.39
CA ALA A 195 -1.69 14.89 12.61
C ALA A 195 -1.11 14.61 11.21
N ASP A 196 -0.50 13.42 10.99
CA ASP A 196 -0.01 13.01 9.66
C ASP A 196 -1.15 12.87 8.63
N LEU A 197 -2.38 12.77 9.09
CA LEU A 197 -3.57 12.67 8.23
C LEU A 197 -4.01 13.99 7.60
N GLU A 198 -3.54 15.14 8.09
CA GLU A 198 -4.03 16.45 7.65
C GLU A 198 -3.97 16.66 6.12
N PRO A 199 -2.87 16.32 5.42
CA PRO A 199 -2.82 16.47 3.97
C PRO A 199 -3.81 15.56 3.23
N LEU A 200 -4.10 14.37 3.79
CA LEU A 200 -5.04 13.42 3.21
C LEU A 200 -6.49 13.87 3.39
N LEU A 201 -6.80 14.52 4.51
CA LEU A 201 -8.14 14.94 4.88
C LEU A 201 -8.52 16.36 4.42
N ALA A 202 -7.63 17.05 3.68
CA ALA A 202 -7.86 18.40 3.17
C ALA A 202 -9.09 18.51 2.25
N GLU A 203 -9.47 17.43 1.58
CA GLU A 203 -10.63 17.32 0.69
C GLU A 203 -11.43 16.05 1.01
N PRO A 204 -12.73 15.95 0.58
CA PRO A 204 -13.51 14.73 0.76
C PRO A 204 -12.85 13.49 0.16
N LEU A 205 -13.07 12.36 0.82
CA LEU A 205 -12.56 11.04 0.40
C LEU A 205 -13.74 10.11 0.08
N ASP A 206 -13.67 9.42 -1.04
CA ASP A 206 -14.58 8.32 -1.36
C ASP A 206 -14.24 7.08 -0.53
N LEU A 207 -12.94 6.80 -0.36
CA LEU A 207 -12.44 5.67 0.42
C LEU A 207 -11.13 6.04 1.13
N MET A 208 -10.99 5.58 2.37
CA MET A 208 -9.74 5.67 3.15
C MET A 208 -9.33 4.30 3.64
N VAL A 209 -8.12 3.85 3.25
CA VAL A 209 -7.44 2.70 3.83
C VAL A 209 -6.53 3.23 4.93
N CYS A 210 -6.82 2.87 6.17
CA CYS A 210 -6.19 3.47 7.34
C CYS A 210 -5.64 2.42 8.30
N GLU A 211 -4.38 2.58 8.68
CA GLU A 211 -3.74 1.77 9.72
C GLU A 211 -4.27 2.11 11.12
N LEU A 212 -4.10 1.19 12.06
CA LEU A 212 -4.43 1.39 13.47
C LEU A 212 -3.51 0.54 14.39
N ALA A 213 -2.21 0.61 14.14
CA ALA A 213 -1.21 0.00 15.02
C ALA A 213 -0.39 1.02 15.81
N HIS A 214 -0.26 2.24 15.29
CA HIS A 214 0.68 3.23 15.80
C HIS A 214 0.01 4.45 16.48
N VAL A 215 -1.31 4.55 16.40
CA VAL A 215 -2.08 5.63 17.01
C VAL A 215 -3.22 5.08 17.86
N ASP A 216 -3.69 5.88 18.81
CA ASP A 216 -4.84 5.51 19.63
C ASP A 216 -6.14 5.54 18.81
N ALA A 217 -7.00 4.53 18.99
CA ALA A 217 -8.22 4.40 18.21
C ALA A 217 -9.23 5.51 18.50
N ASP A 218 -9.36 5.95 19.76
CA ASP A 218 -10.23 7.05 20.12
C ASP A 218 -9.76 8.38 19.52
N GLU A 219 -8.45 8.63 19.53
CA GLU A 219 -7.83 9.81 18.92
C GLU A 219 -8.04 9.82 17.41
N LEU A 220 -7.77 8.69 16.75
CA LEU A 220 -7.99 8.54 15.31
C LEU A 220 -9.45 8.80 14.93
N LEU A 221 -10.38 8.10 15.56
CA LEU A 221 -11.81 8.23 15.24
C LEU A 221 -12.35 9.62 15.54
N ALA A 222 -11.89 10.27 16.63
CA ALA A 222 -12.23 11.64 16.94
C ALA A 222 -11.78 12.61 15.83
N ARG A 223 -10.57 12.41 15.28
CA ARG A 223 -10.10 13.23 14.14
C ARG A 223 -10.90 12.98 12.87
N LEU A 224 -11.19 11.71 12.57
CA LEU A 224 -11.95 11.35 11.37
C LEU A 224 -13.41 11.81 11.42
N ALA A 225 -13.99 12.00 12.60
CA ALA A 225 -15.38 12.49 12.77
C ALA A 225 -15.60 13.90 12.18
N SER A 226 -14.56 14.71 12.05
CA SER A 226 -14.61 16.03 11.41
C SER A 226 -14.29 15.99 9.90
N ALA A 227 -13.95 14.83 9.35
CA ALA A 227 -13.61 14.66 7.95
C ALA A 227 -14.81 14.16 7.13
N ARG A 228 -14.76 14.36 5.82
CA ARG A 228 -15.76 13.83 4.89
C ARG A 228 -15.21 12.57 4.23
N ILE A 229 -15.63 11.40 4.71
CA ILE A 229 -15.16 10.09 4.25
C ILE A 229 -16.39 9.24 3.92
N GLY A 230 -16.44 8.68 2.72
CA GLY A 230 -17.51 7.78 2.29
C GLY A 230 -17.37 6.38 2.89
N GLU A 231 -16.15 5.84 2.84
CA GLU A 231 -15.83 4.52 3.38
C GLU A 231 -14.46 4.50 4.07
N LEU A 232 -14.42 3.89 5.27
CA LEU A 232 -13.20 3.68 6.07
C LEU A 232 -12.90 2.18 6.14
N VAL A 233 -11.74 1.79 5.62
CA VAL A 233 -11.22 0.43 5.68
C VAL A 233 -10.04 0.42 6.65
N LEU A 234 -10.22 -0.17 7.83
CA LEU A 234 -9.19 -0.29 8.84
C LEU A 234 -8.31 -1.51 8.54
N VAL A 235 -7.01 -1.28 8.53
CA VAL A 235 -5.95 -2.27 8.21
C VAL A 235 -4.80 -2.15 9.22
N HIS A 236 -3.80 -3.00 9.13
CA HIS A 236 -2.57 -2.91 9.92
C HIS A 236 -2.87 -2.65 11.40
N LEU A 237 -3.70 -3.54 11.99
CA LEU A 237 -4.22 -3.32 13.33
C LEU A 237 -3.25 -3.82 14.39
N GLU A 238 -3.19 -3.11 15.52
CA GLU A 238 -2.65 -3.64 16.75
C GLU A 238 -3.36 -4.96 17.15
N ARG A 239 -2.65 -5.88 17.79
CA ARG A 239 -3.15 -7.20 18.14
C ARG A 239 -4.48 -7.18 18.91
N ARG A 240 -4.65 -6.27 19.86
CA ARG A 240 -5.90 -6.15 20.62
C ARG A 240 -7.13 -5.97 19.75
N TRP A 241 -6.99 -5.19 18.65
CA TRP A 241 -8.09 -4.91 17.74
C TRP A 241 -8.37 -6.06 16.75
N TRP A 242 -7.35 -6.90 16.48
CA TRP A 242 -7.58 -8.16 15.78
C TRP A 242 -8.37 -9.14 16.63
N ASP A 243 -8.13 -9.16 17.93
CA ASP A 243 -8.83 -10.05 18.88
C ASP A 243 -10.27 -9.55 19.13
N ASP A 244 -10.52 -8.24 19.11
CA ASP A 244 -11.84 -7.63 19.32
C ASP A 244 -12.26 -6.63 18.23
N ARG A 245 -12.38 -7.13 16.99
CA ARG A 245 -12.86 -6.33 15.86
C ARG A 245 -14.30 -5.82 16.02
N VAL A 246 -15.11 -6.55 16.78
CA VAL A 246 -16.51 -6.16 17.05
C VAL A 246 -16.55 -4.89 17.87
N ALA A 247 -15.73 -4.80 18.94
CA ALA A 247 -15.65 -3.59 19.74
C ALA A 247 -15.12 -2.42 18.93
N LEU A 248 -14.09 -2.63 18.09
CA LEU A 248 -13.54 -1.60 17.21
C LEU A 248 -14.61 -1.06 16.23
N LEU A 249 -15.33 -1.95 15.54
CA LEU A 249 -16.37 -1.53 14.58
C LEU A 249 -17.56 -0.84 15.26
N ARG A 250 -17.93 -1.26 16.47
CA ARG A 250 -18.95 -0.57 17.25
C ARG A 250 -18.50 0.85 17.58
N MET A 251 -17.27 1.01 18.09
CA MET A 251 -16.71 2.34 18.41
C MET A 251 -16.63 3.23 17.16
N ALA A 252 -16.20 2.66 16.02
CA ALA A 252 -16.17 3.39 14.74
C ALA A 252 -17.58 3.84 14.32
N GLY A 253 -18.60 2.97 14.41
CA GLY A 253 -19.98 3.31 14.07
C GLY A 253 -20.59 4.38 14.98
N GLU A 254 -20.24 4.39 16.26
CA GLU A 254 -20.68 5.42 17.21
C GLU A 254 -20.04 6.79 16.94
N ARG A 255 -18.75 6.80 16.57
CA ARG A 255 -17.97 8.02 16.33
C ARG A 255 -18.13 8.60 14.92
N LEU A 256 -18.42 7.76 13.94
CA LEU A 256 -18.48 8.11 12.51
C LEU A 256 -19.86 7.77 11.91
N PRO A 257 -20.95 8.37 12.41
CA PRO A 257 -22.28 8.07 11.89
C PRO A 257 -22.35 8.44 10.39
N GLY A 258 -22.78 7.48 9.56
CA GLY A 258 -22.91 7.67 8.11
C GLY A 258 -21.66 7.31 7.31
N VAL A 259 -20.52 6.98 7.94
CA VAL A 259 -19.35 6.40 7.28
C VAL A 259 -19.46 4.88 7.28
N ARG A 260 -19.28 4.25 6.14
CA ARG A 260 -19.15 2.79 6.07
C ARG A 260 -17.79 2.37 6.63
N CYS A 261 -17.78 1.69 7.76
CA CYS A 261 -16.54 1.25 8.42
C CYS A 261 -16.38 -0.26 8.33
N SER A 262 -15.21 -0.72 7.98
CA SER A 262 -14.85 -2.15 7.94
C SER A 262 -13.43 -2.39 8.44
N VAL A 263 -13.17 -3.62 8.90
CA VAL A 263 -11.82 -4.14 9.18
C VAL A 263 -11.49 -5.15 8.10
N ALA A 264 -10.51 -4.85 7.28
CA ALA A 264 -10.13 -5.69 6.15
C ALA A 264 -9.46 -7.00 6.60
N ARG A 265 -9.62 -8.02 5.77
CA ARG A 265 -8.89 -9.30 5.83
C ARG A 265 -8.11 -9.50 4.53
N ASP A 266 -7.13 -10.39 4.56
CA ASP A 266 -6.45 -10.82 3.34
C ASP A 266 -7.48 -11.37 2.36
N GLY A 267 -7.45 -10.87 1.14
CA GLY A 267 -8.38 -11.22 0.06
C GLY A 267 -9.61 -10.33 -0.07
N ASP A 268 -9.89 -9.45 0.89
CA ASP A 268 -11.04 -8.53 0.78
C ASP A 268 -10.83 -7.52 -0.36
N ARG A 269 -11.96 -7.17 -1.01
CA ARG A 269 -12.01 -6.20 -2.11
C ARG A 269 -13.04 -5.12 -1.81
N TYR A 270 -12.66 -3.88 -2.10
CA TYR A 270 -13.51 -2.71 -1.92
C TYR A 270 -13.62 -1.95 -3.24
N ARG A 271 -14.84 -1.81 -3.75
CA ARG A 271 -15.11 -0.97 -4.92
C ARG A 271 -15.10 0.49 -4.52
N ILE A 272 -14.51 1.33 -5.37
CA ILE A 272 -14.37 2.75 -5.11
C ILE A 272 -15.46 3.48 -5.88
N GLY A 273 -16.25 4.32 -5.18
CA GLY A 273 -17.33 5.08 -5.81
C GLY A 273 -18.59 4.26 -6.11
N GLY A 274 -18.81 3.15 -5.40
CA GLY A 274 -20.01 2.29 -5.49
C GLY A 274 -21.07 2.64 -4.46
#